data_fa622a52a534ddcf746af343dd894273
#
_entry.id   fa622a52a534ddcf746af343dd894273
#
_cell.length_a   1.000
_cell.length_b   1.000
_cell.length_c   1.000
_cell.angle_alpha   90.00
_cell.angle_beta   90.00
_cell.angle_gamma   90.00
#
_symmetry.space_group_name_H-M   'P 1'
#
loop_
_entity.id
_entity.type
_entity.pdbx_description
1 polymer ?
#
loop_
_entity_poly.entity_id
_entity_poly.type
_entity_poly.pdbx_seq_one_letter_code
_entity_poly.pdbx_strand_id
1 'polypeptide(L)'
;MTADRATGPGIWQAYRLRLKRRRLLWRAFRSRHQLKSMQNRTGAIAPGDILLVMVVRNEALRLPYFLDYYRRLGVAQFLVVDNDSTDDTAPLLAAQPDVSLWSTKASYRAARFGLDWASWLLMRYGHGHWCLLLDADELLIYPHCDSRDLKALTGWLDRRRQPALGALMLDLYPQGPVGEGAAAPGADPLETLNWFDPGPYRALRQRPMQNLWVQGGVRERVFFPRRPRRSPTLNKLPLIRWNRRWAFVNSCHSILPPQLNLAYSGPGGIEPSGVLLHTKFLPDVTARAAEDQARQQHFNDPQSFSGYYDAIAEQPVLWSDKSLRYEGWRQLAGLGLMSSGGW
;
A
#
# COMPACT_ATOMS: atom_id res chain seq x y z
N MET A 1 -8.92 4.66 30.47
CA MET A 1 -9.40 5.43 29.30
C MET A 1 -10.57 4.68 28.72
N THR A 2 -11.77 5.24 28.84
CA THR A 2 -13.04 4.64 28.36
C THR A 2 -12.99 4.60 26.84
N ALA A 3 -13.09 3.39 26.28
CA ALA A 3 -13.25 3.18 24.84
C ALA A 3 -14.51 3.92 24.38
N ASP A 4 -14.34 5.01 23.66
CA ASP A 4 -15.41 5.73 22.99
C ASP A 4 -16.04 4.74 21.98
N ARG A 5 -17.17 4.14 22.35
CA ARG A 5 -17.94 3.27 21.46
C ARG A 5 -18.27 4.11 20.23
N ALA A 6 -17.59 3.85 19.14
CA ALA A 6 -17.78 4.53 17.88
C ALA A 6 -19.26 4.42 17.47
N THR A 7 -20.05 5.44 17.79
CA THR A 7 -21.40 5.57 17.26
C THR A 7 -21.29 5.59 15.74
N GLY A 8 -21.95 4.66 15.07
CA GLY A 8 -21.97 4.56 13.62
C GLY A 8 -22.43 5.87 12.96
N PRO A 9 -22.25 6.04 11.67
CA PRO A 9 -22.70 7.23 10.96
C PRO A 9 -24.24 7.35 11.08
N GLY A 10 -24.73 8.56 11.30
CA GLY A 10 -26.16 8.83 11.27
C GLY A 10 -26.80 8.44 9.92
N ILE A 11 -28.11 8.24 9.88
CA ILE A 11 -28.85 7.72 8.70
C ILE A 11 -28.49 8.47 7.42
N TRP A 12 -28.47 9.80 7.44
CA TRP A 12 -28.09 10.63 6.28
C TRP A 12 -26.64 10.46 5.86
N GLN A 13 -25.73 10.33 6.80
CA GLN A 13 -24.33 10.07 6.51
C GLN A 13 -24.15 8.68 5.90
N ALA A 14 -24.81 7.65 6.44
CA ALA A 14 -24.82 6.30 5.90
C ALA A 14 -25.34 6.27 4.45
N TYR A 15 -26.41 6.99 4.18
CA TYR A 15 -26.97 7.13 2.83
C TYR A 15 -25.99 7.79 1.85
N ARG A 16 -25.35 8.91 2.25
CA ARG A 16 -24.33 9.59 1.44
C ARG A 16 -23.13 8.68 1.16
N LEU A 17 -22.67 7.92 2.14
CA LEU A 17 -21.58 6.97 1.95
C LEU A 17 -21.97 5.82 1.01
N ARG A 18 -23.22 5.35 1.07
CA ARG A 18 -23.75 4.36 0.11
C ARG A 18 -23.75 4.90 -1.32
N LEU A 19 -24.21 6.15 -1.52
CA LEU A 19 -24.17 6.80 -2.83
C LEU A 19 -22.73 6.99 -3.34
N LYS A 20 -21.82 7.45 -2.44
CA LYS A 20 -20.39 7.58 -2.76
C LYS A 20 -19.82 6.23 -3.22
N ARG A 21 -20.11 5.14 -2.48
CA ARG A 21 -19.67 3.79 -2.86
C ARG A 21 -20.18 3.38 -4.25
N ARG A 22 -21.47 3.59 -4.53
CA ARG A 22 -22.06 3.28 -5.85
C ARG A 22 -21.37 4.06 -6.97
N ARG A 23 -21.10 5.36 -6.76
CA ARG A 23 -20.36 6.19 -7.71
C ARG A 23 -18.95 5.67 -7.96
N LEU A 24 -18.23 5.23 -6.90
CA LEU A 24 -16.89 4.69 -7.03
C LEU A 24 -16.88 3.36 -7.80
N LEU A 25 -17.83 2.47 -7.52
CA LEU A 25 -17.99 1.21 -8.27
C LEU A 25 -18.32 1.48 -9.74
N TRP A 26 -19.16 2.47 -10.02
CA TRP A 26 -19.46 2.87 -11.40
C TRP A 26 -18.24 3.44 -12.13
N ARG A 27 -17.44 4.26 -11.46
CA ARG A 27 -16.16 4.75 -12.01
C ARG A 27 -15.22 3.58 -12.35
N ALA A 28 -15.02 2.66 -11.42
CA ALA A 28 -14.21 1.47 -11.63
C ALA A 28 -14.74 0.64 -12.82
N PHE A 29 -16.03 0.41 -12.89
CA PHE A 29 -16.64 -0.30 -14.03
C PHE A 29 -16.39 0.41 -15.36
N ARG A 30 -16.51 1.73 -15.43
CA ARG A 30 -16.23 2.50 -16.64
C ARG A 30 -14.75 2.51 -17.03
N SER A 31 -13.86 2.48 -16.06
CA SER A 31 -12.40 2.51 -16.31
C SER A 31 -11.89 1.27 -17.05
N ARG A 32 -12.67 0.18 -17.08
CA ARG A 32 -12.31 -1.05 -17.83
C ARG A 32 -11.98 -0.80 -19.30
N HIS A 33 -12.63 0.21 -19.92
CA HIS A 33 -12.40 0.56 -21.32
C HIS A 33 -11.04 1.22 -21.58
N GLN A 34 -10.37 1.65 -20.52
CA GLN A 34 -9.02 2.21 -20.60
C GLN A 34 -7.94 1.13 -20.53
N LEU A 35 -8.31 -0.11 -20.19
CA LEU A 35 -7.37 -1.22 -19.99
C LEU A 35 -7.32 -2.09 -21.25
N LYS A 36 -6.13 -2.20 -21.82
CA LYS A 36 -5.83 -3.15 -22.90
C LYS A 36 -5.16 -4.39 -22.30
N SER A 37 -5.76 -5.55 -22.47
CA SER A 37 -5.14 -6.82 -22.05
C SER A 37 -3.90 -7.11 -22.90
N MET A 38 -2.76 -7.26 -22.23
CA MET A 38 -1.48 -7.63 -22.84
C MET A 38 -1.21 -9.11 -22.66
N GLN A 39 -1.46 -9.62 -21.45
CA GLN A 39 -1.33 -11.02 -21.08
C GLN A 39 -2.45 -11.40 -20.12
N ASN A 40 -3.18 -12.47 -20.40
CA ASN A 40 -4.30 -12.88 -19.57
C ASN A 40 -4.12 -14.34 -19.09
N ARG A 41 -3.88 -14.48 -17.80
CA ARG A 41 -3.76 -15.77 -17.09
C ARG A 41 -4.85 -15.94 -16.02
N THR A 42 -5.87 -15.10 -16.05
CA THR A 42 -6.94 -15.12 -15.03
C THR A 42 -7.74 -16.42 -15.02
N GLY A 43 -7.67 -17.21 -16.08
CA GLY A 43 -8.27 -18.56 -16.11
C GLY A 43 -7.62 -19.55 -15.15
N ALA A 44 -6.40 -19.26 -14.67
CA ALA A 44 -5.70 -20.10 -13.69
C ALA A 44 -6.08 -19.77 -12.23
N ILE A 45 -6.87 -18.70 -11.98
CA ILE A 45 -7.31 -18.36 -10.63
C ILE A 45 -8.21 -19.46 -10.08
N ALA A 46 -7.75 -20.11 -9.01
CA ALA A 46 -8.45 -21.20 -8.34
C ALA A 46 -9.12 -20.74 -7.02
N PRO A 47 -10.19 -21.41 -6.55
CA PRO A 47 -10.77 -21.13 -5.26
C PRO A 47 -9.74 -21.18 -4.12
N GLY A 48 -9.72 -20.16 -3.28
CA GLY A 48 -8.77 -20.06 -2.16
C GLY A 48 -7.42 -19.41 -2.52
N ASP A 49 -7.19 -19.05 -3.78
CA ASP A 49 -6.00 -18.31 -4.17
C ASP A 49 -5.99 -16.93 -3.52
N ILE A 50 -4.79 -16.49 -3.14
CA ILE A 50 -4.52 -15.13 -2.72
C ILE A 50 -4.05 -14.34 -3.95
N LEU A 51 -4.74 -13.24 -4.24
CA LEU A 51 -4.47 -12.40 -5.40
C LEU A 51 -3.75 -11.13 -4.97
N LEU A 52 -2.80 -10.66 -5.79
CA LEU A 52 -2.19 -9.35 -5.60
C LEU A 52 -2.54 -8.45 -6.78
N VAL A 53 -3.09 -7.28 -6.49
CA VAL A 53 -3.44 -6.26 -7.49
C VAL A 53 -2.52 -5.06 -7.31
N MET A 54 -1.96 -4.57 -8.42
CA MET A 54 -1.09 -3.41 -8.40
C MET A 54 -1.20 -2.60 -9.68
N VAL A 55 -0.82 -1.33 -9.60
CA VAL A 55 -0.66 -0.42 -10.75
C VAL A 55 0.77 0.08 -10.73
N VAL A 56 1.48 -0.12 -11.82
CA VAL A 56 2.92 0.14 -11.89
C VAL A 56 3.27 1.09 -13.02
N ARG A 57 4.41 1.77 -12.87
CA ARG A 57 5.09 2.49 -13.92
C ARG A 57 6.59 2.58 -13.59
N ASN A 58 7.43 2.14 -14.55
CA ASN A 58 8.89 2.19 -14.43
C ASN A 58 9.38 1.52 -13.14
N GLU A 59 8.99 0.26 -12.90
CA GLU A 59 9.32 -0.52 -11.71
C GLU A 59 10.23 -1.73 -11.99
N ALA A 60 10.91 -1.76 -13.14
CA ALA A 60 11.77 -2.89 -13.52
C ALA A 60 12.85 -3.20 -12.47
N LEU A 61 13.30 -2.18 -11.73
CA LEU A 61 14.26 -2.33 -10.64
C LEU A 61 13.71 -3.17 -9.48
N ARG A 62 12.46 -2.92 -9.04
CA ARG A 62 11.87 -3.49 -7.82
C ARG A 62 11.12 -4.81 -8.07
N LEU A 63 10.51 -4.92 -9.23
CA LEU A 63 9.57 -6.02 -9.53
C LEU A 63 10.14 -7.42 -9.37
N PRO A 64 11.41 -7.74 -9.77
CA PRO A 64 11.91 -9.09 -9.60
C PRO A 64 11.92 -9.54 -8.14
N TYR A 65 12.45 -8.71 -7.22
CA TYR A 65 12.42 -8.99 -5.79
C TYR A 65 10.99 -9.01 -5.24
N PHE A 66 10.17 -8.03 -5.60
CA PHE A 66 8.78 -7.91 -5.16
C PHE A 66 7.95 -9.15 -5.50
N LEU A 67 8.02 -9.62 -6.74
CA LEU A 67 7.27 -10.81 -7.18
C LEU A 67 7.71 -12.05 -6.40
N ASP A 68 9.02 -12.27 -6.28
CA ASP A 68 9.56 -13.42 -5.55
C ASP A 68 9.22 -13.36 -4.06
N TYR A 69 9.25 -12.18 -3.45
CA TYR A 69 8.86 -11.96 -2.06
C TYR A 69 7.41 -12.40 -1.82
N TYR A 70 6.48 -11.95 -2.65
CA TYR A 70 5.06 -12.27 -2.48
C TYR A 70 4.72 -13.71 -2.90
N ARG A 71 5.45 -14.31 -3.83
CA ARG A 71 5.36 -15.76 -4.12
C ARG A 71 5.73 -16.60 -2.90
N ARG A 72 6.82 -16.27 -2.25
CA ARG A 72 7.21 -16.95 -0.98
C ARG A 72 6.18 -16.79 0.11
N LEU A 73 5.46 -15.69 0.16
CA LEU A 73 4.34 -15.49 1.09
C LEU A 73 3.04 -16.20 0.67
N GLY A 74 2.98 -16.84 -0.50
CA GLY A 74 1.85 -17.63 -0.96
C GLY A 74 0.83 -16.86 -1.82
N VAL A 75 1.21 -15.74 -2.44
CA VAL A 75 0.42 -15.12 -3.51
C VAL A 75 0.45 -16.05 -4.73
N ALA A 76 -0.73 -16.38 -5.24
CA ALA A 76 -0.88 -17.31 -6.35
C ALA A 76 -0.95 -16.60 -7.71
N GLN A 77 -1.54 -15.42 -7.78
CA GLN A 77 -1.74 -14.67 -9.02
C GLN A 77 -1.57 -13.17 -8.80
N PHE A 78 -0.91 -12.53 -9.77
CA PHE A 78 -0.70 -11.09 -9.82
C PHE A 78 -1.55 -10.48 -10.92
N LEU A 79 -2.32 -9.47 -10.59
CA LEU A 79 -3.17 -8.71 -11.52
C LEU A 79 -2.58 -7.31 -11.64
N VAL A 80 -1.85 -7.03 -12.71
CA VAL A 80 -1.02 -5.83 -12.85
C VAL A 80 -1.54 -4.93 -13.95
N VAL A 81 -1.63 -3.65 -13.67
CA VAL A 81 -1.87 -2.59 -14.67
C VAL A 81 -0.57 -1.81 -14.86
N ASP A 82 0.00 -1.89 -16.05
CA ASP A 82 1.11 -1.05 -16.48
C ASP A 82 0.57 0.29 -17.01
N ASN A 83 0.99 1.39 -16.38
CA ASN A 83 0.60 2.73 -16.79
C ASN A 83 1.67 3.37 -17.68
N ASP A 84 1.85 2.83 -18.88
CA ASP A 84 2.71 3.36 -19.93
C ASP A 84 4.18 3.45 -19.48
N SER A 85 4.73 2.34 -18.96
CA SER A 85 6.14 2.23 -18.62
C SER A 85 7.02 2.39 -19.87
N THR A 86 8.21 2.95 -19.66
CA THR A 86 9.22 3.21 -20.70
C THR A 86 10.50 2.41 -20.48
N ASP A 87 10.59 1.70 -19.37
CA ASP A 87 11.65 0.75 -19.02
C ASP A 87 11.21 -0.71 -19.30
N ASP A 88 11.96 -1.70 -18.79
CA ASP A 88 11.70 -3.12 -18.98
C ASP A 88 10.54 -3.67 -18.12
N THR A 89 9.73 -2.83 -17.45
CA THR A 89 8.62 -3.25 -16.60
C THR A 89 7.62 -4.15 -17.34
N ALA A 90 7.12 -3.72 -18.50
CA ALA A 90 6.11 -4.46 -19.23
C ALA A 90 6.62 -5.80 -19.79
N PRO A 91 7.80 -5.89 -20.45
CA PRO A 91 8.38 -7.17 -20.86
C PRO A 91 8.63 -8.13 -19.70
N LEU A 92 9.17 -7.64 -18.58
CA LEU A 92 9.43 -8.42 -17.38
C LEU A 92 8.14 -9.06 -16.85
N LEU A 93 7.07 -8.28 -16.72
CA LEU A 93 5.77 -8.75 -16.23
C LEU A 93 5.11 -9.73 -17.21
N ALA A 94 5.19 -9.48 -18.51
CA ALA A 94 4.60 -10.36 -19.53
C ALA A 94 5.23 -11.75 -19.55
N ALA A 95 6.52 -11.86 -19.20
CA ALA A 95 7.26 -13.12 -19.13
C ALA A 95 6.87 -13.98 -17.92
N GLN A 96 6.22 -13.43 -16.88
CA GLN A 96 5.90 -14.18 -15.67
C GLN A 96 4.71 -15.12 -15.87
N PRO A 97 4.76 -16.38 -15.38
CA PRO A 97 3.70 -17.37 -15.59
C PRO A 97 2.43 -17.13 -14.76
N ASP A 98 2.53 -16.35 -13.70
CA ASP A 98 1.49 -16.07 -12.71
C ASP A 98 1.00 -14.60 -12.73
N VAL A 99 1.41 -13.82 -13.75
CA VAL A 99 1.02 -12.42 -13.93
C VAL A 99 0.00 -12.29 -15.06
N SER A 100 -1.14 -11.67 -14.78
CA SER A 100 -2.03 -11.11 -15.80
C SER A 100 -1.75 -9.62 -15.92
N LEU A 101 -1.47 -9.16 -17.14
CA LEU A 101 -1.00 -7.81 -17.45
C LEU A 101 -1.99 -7.06 -18.33
N TRP A 102 -2.36 -5.87 -17.90
CA TRP A 102 -3.06 -4.86 -18.69
C TRP A 102 -2.20 -3.62 -18.86
N SER A 103 -2.33 -2.92 -19.96
CA SER A 103 -1.68 -1.63 -20.19
C SER A 103 -2.71 -0.52 -20.35
N THR A 104 -2.30 0.71 -19.98
CA THR A 104 -3.10 1.92 -20.19
C THR A 104 -2.23 3.17 -20.32
N LYS A 105 -2.58 4.04 -21.26
CA LYS A 105 -2.01 5.40 -21.42
C LYS A 105 -2.88 6.48 -20.79
N ALA A 106 -3.97 6.10 -20.12
CA ALA A 106 -4.87 7.04 -19.49
C ALA A 106 -4.20 7.73 -18.29
N SER A 107 -4.69 8.91 -17.94
CA SER A 107 -4.13 9.69 -16.83
C SER A 107 -4.28 8.96 -15.49
N TYR A 108 -3.15 8.71 -14.84
CA TYR A 108 -3.06 8.12 -13.51
C TYR A 108 -3.86 8.92 -12.47
N ARG A 109 -3.69 10.26 -12.47
CA ARG A 109 -4.42 11.17 -11.58
C ARG A 109 -5.93 11.12 -11.83
N ALA A 110 -6.37 11.15 -13.10
CA ALA A 110 -7.81 11.08 -13.43
C ALA A 110 -8.44 9.75 -13.03
N ALA A 111 -7.66 8.64 -13.02
CA ALA A 111 -8.07 7.33 -12.54
C ALA A 111 -7.92 7.18 -11.02
N ARG A 112 -7.90 8.28 -10.27
CA ARG A 112 -7.68 8.32 -8.82
C ARG A 112 -6.38 7.60 -8.41
N PHE A 113 -5.30 7.92 -9.09
CA PHE A 113 -4.00 7.29 -8.87
C PHE A 113 -4.06 5.77 -9.11
N GLY A 114 -4.61 5.39 -10.27
CA GLY A 114 -4.75 3.99 -10.66
C GLY A 114 -5.84 3.20 -9.93
N LEU A 115 -6.43 3.77 -8.89
CA LEU A 115 -7.38 3.07 -8.03
C LEU A 115 -8.66 2.63 -8.75
N ASP A 116 -9.10 3.35 -9.79
CA ASP A 116 -10.27 2.95 -10.58
C ASP A 116 -9.97 1.66 -11.37
N TRP A 117 -8.75 1.50 -11.92
CA TRP A 117 -8.31 0.31 -12.63
C TRP A 117 -8.13 -0.89 -11.68
N ALA A 118 -7.41 -0.69 -10.57
CA ALA A 118 -7.24 -1.71 -9.54
C ALA A 118 -8.60 -2.16 -8.99
N SER A 119 -9.51 -1.22 -8.71
CA SER A 119 -10.87 -1.55 -8.25
C SER A 119 -11.67 -2.33 -9.29
N TRP A 120 -11.49 -2.08 -10.58
CA TRP A 120 -12.11 -2.88 -11.63
C TRP A 120 -11.61 -4.34 -11.62
N LEU A 121 -10.29 -4.54 -11.51
CA LEU A 121 -9.72 -5.89 -11.43
C LEU A 121 -10.21 -6.63 -10.18
N LEU A 122 -10.25 -5.96 -9.03
CA LEU A 122 -10.80 -6.49 -7.80
C LEU A 122 -12.29 -6.84 -7.93
N MET A 123 -13.11 -6.01 -8.58
CA MET A 123 -14.52 -6.29 -8.83
C MET A 123 -14.72 -7.51 -9.72
N ARG A 124 -13.85 -7.68 -10.72
CA ARG A 124 -13.97 -8.72 -11.74
C ARG A 124 -13.43 -10.06 -11.25
N TYR A 125 -12.29 -10.07 -10.57
CA TYR A 125 -11.54 -11.28 -10.23
C TYR A 125 -11.41 -11.54 -8.73
N GLY A 126 -11.48 -10.49 -7.88
CA GLY A 126 -11.18 -10.59 -6.46
C GLY A 126 -12.31 -11.13 -5.58
N HIS A 127 -13.56 -11.20 -6.08
CA HIS A 127 -14.70 -11.54 -5.23
C HIS A 127 -14.59 -12.92 -4.58
N GLY A 128 -14.59 -12.97 -3.25
CA GLY A 128 -14.44 -14.21 -2.47
C GLY A 128 -12.99 -14.61 -2.18
N HIS A 129 -12.01 -13.97 -2.83
CA HIS A 129 -10.59 -14.18 -2.58
C HIS A 129 -10.05 -13.21 -1.52
N TRP A 130 -9.00 -13.60 -0.84
CA TRP A 130 -8.12 -12.66 -0.16
C TRP A 130 -7.28 -11.94 -1.20
N CYS A 131 -7.31 -10.62 -1.15
CA CYS A 131 -6.63 -9.77 -2.13
C CYS A 131 -5.71 -8.80 -1.42
N LEU A 132 -4.50 -8.67 -1.95
CA LEU A 132 -3.56 -7.59 -1.62
C LEU A 132 -3.73 -6.46 -2.63
N LEU A 133 -3.68 -5.21 -2.17
CA LEU A 133 -3.53 -4.02 -3.00
C LEU A 133 -2.31 -3.25 -2.50
N LEU A 134 -1.24 -3.24 -3.30
CA LEU A 134 0.08 -2.78 -2.91
C LEU A 134 0.75 -1.99 -4.04
N ASP A 135 1.65 -1.11 -3.65
CA ASP A 135 2.62 -0.47 -4.53
C ASP A 135 3.91 -1.33 -4.60
N ALA A 136 4.70 -1.20 -5.67
CA ALA A 136 5.88 -2.06 -5.91
C ALA A 136 7.02 -1.84 -4.89
N ASP A 137 6.94 -0.80 -4.11
CA ASP A 137 7.90 -0.42 -3.06
C ASP A 137 7.41 -0.78 -1.64
N GLU A 138 6.40 -1.64 -1.51
CA GLU A 138 5.79 -2.02 -0.23
C GLU A 138 5.93 -3.51 0.05
N LEU A 139 6.59 -3.87 1.16
CA LEU A 139 6.75 -5.25 1.62
C LEU A 139 5.95 -5.46 2.91
N LEU A 140 4.96 -6.36 2.86
CA LEU A 140 4.09 -6.65 4.01
C LEU A 140 4.79 -7.56 5.01
N ILE A 141 4.99 -7.04 6.22
CA ILE A 141 5.44 -7.77 7.40
C ILE A 141 4.26 -7.96 8.34
N TYR A 142 4.09 -9.17 8.85
CA TYR A 142 3.09 -9.51 9.85
C TYR A 142 3.68 -10.48 10.88
N PRO A 143 3.08 -10.64 12.06
CA PRO A 143 3.59 -11.57 13.06
C PRO A 143 3.79 -12.97 12.46
N HIS A 144 4.91 -13.61 12.76
CA HIS A 144 5.30 -14.94 12.26
C HIS A 144 5.46 -15.06 10.72
N CYS A 145 5.64 -13.96 9.97
CA CYS A 145 5.82 -14.01 8.52
C CYS A 145 7.11 -14.74 8.08
N ASP A 146 8.02 -15.00 9.00
CA ASP A 146 9.23 -15.82 8.83
C ASP A 146 8.95 -17.33 8.80
N SER A 147 7.78 -17.77 9.28
CA SER A 147 7.45 -19.18 9.47
C SER A 147 6.03 -19.56 9.07
N ARG A 148 5.18 -18.59 8.83
CA ARG A 148 3.77 -18.77 8.43
C ARG A 148 3.42 -17.89 7.23
N ASP A 149 2.89 -18.50 6.20
CA ASP A 149 2.49 -17.82 4.97
C ASP A 149 1.16 -17.05 5.10
N LEU A 150 0.79 -16.34 4.05
CA LEU A 150 -0.48 -15.61 3.99
C LEU A 150 -1.71 -16.53 4.06
N LYS A 151 -1.61 -17.80 3.63
CA LYS A 151 -2.73 -18.77 3.77
C LYS A 151 -3.00 -19.07 5.23
N ALA A 152 -1.95 -19.25 6.04
CA ALA A 152 -2.08 -19.44 7.47
C ALA A 152 -2.72 -18.21 8.15
N LEU A 153 -2.25 -16.99 7.80
CA LEU A 153 -2.78 -15.74 8.32
C LEU A 153 -4.26 -15.55 7.93
N THR A 154 -4.58 -15.68 6.65
CA THR A 154 -5.93 -15.45 6.14
C THR A 154 -6.92 -16.49 6.67
N GLY A 155 -6.51 -17.74 6.80
CA GLY A 155 -7.33 -18.79 7.44
C GLY A 155 -7.63 -18.48 8.92
N TRP A 156 -6.68 -17.89 9.64
CA TRP A 156 -6.90 -17.46 11.02
C TRP A 156 -7.84 -16.24 11.08
N LEU A 157 -7.66 -15.24 10.21
CA LEU A 157 -8.55 -14.08 10.11
C LEU A 157 -9.99 -14.50 9.76
N ASP A 158 -10.17 -15.50 8.88
CA ASP A 158 -11.49 -16.04 8.53
C ASP A 158 -12.20 -16.66 9.74
N ARG A 159 -11.49 -17.44 10.58
CA ARG A 159 -12.06 -18.00 11.81
C ARG A 159 -12.50 -16.92 12.79
N ARG A 160 -11.82 -15.77 12.79
CA ARG A 160 -12.19 -14.58 13.59
C ARG A 160 -13.27 -13.71 12.94
N ARG A 161 -13.68 -14.04 11.73
CA ARG A 161 -14.60 -13.22 10.93
C ARG A 161 -14.08 -11.80 10.70
N GLN A 162 -12.77 -11.66 10.61
CA GLN A 162 -12.09 -10.40 10.36
C GLN A 162 -11.68 -10.32 8.88
N PRO A 163 -12.42 -9.57 8.05
CA PRO A 163 -12.23 -9.62 6.59
C PRO A 163 -11.09 -8.74 6.07
N ALA A 164 -10.33 -8.10 6.93
CA ALA A 164 -9.23 -7.20 6.53
C ALA A 164 -8.12 -7.19 7.58
N LEU A 165 -6.89 -6.97 7.12
CA LEU A 165 -5.72 -6.66 7.93
C LEU A 165 -5.29 -5.22 7.65
N GLY A 166 -5.15 -4.41 8.70
CA GLY A 166 -4.56 -3.09 8.62
C GLY A 166 -3.05 -3.12 8.80
N ALA A 167 -2.36 -2.12 8.29
CA ALA A 167 -0.92 -1.99 8.42
C ALA A 167 -0.48 -0.53 8.57
N LEU A 168 0.63 -0.34 9.30
CA LEU A 168 1.40 0.89 9.29
C LEU A 168 2.35 0.87 8.10
N MET A 169 2.33 1.90 7.27
CA MET A 169 3.38 2.11 6.28
C MET A 169 4.60 2.73 6.97
N LEU A 170 5.70 1.98 7.02
CA LEU A 170 6.93 2.34 7.71
C LEU A 170 8.02 2.63 6.69
N ASP A 171 8.38 3.89 6.55
CA ASP A 171 9.43 4.28 5.62
C ASP A 171 10.80 3.77 6.09
N LEU A 172 11.47 3.03 5.20
CA LEU A 172 12.86 2.63 5.36
C LEU A 172 13.78 3.56 4.58
N TYR A 173 14.97 3.79 5.12
CA TYR A 173 15.97 4.68 4.51
C TYR A 173 17.40 4.19 4.79
N PRO A 174 18.40 4.66 4.00
CA PRO A 174 19.80 4.38 4.23
C PRO A 174 20.35 5.20 5.41
N GLN A 175 21.51 4.84 5.93
CA GLN A 175 22.23 5.64 6.92
C GLN A 175 22.83 6.92 6.30
N GLY A 176 23.29 6.83 5.05
CA GLY A 176 23.81 7.95 4.27
C GLY A 176 22.73 8.80 3.57
N PRO A 177 23.12 9.65 2.64
CA PRO A 177 22.20 10.43 1.82
C PRO A 177 21.26 9.55 0.99
N VAL A 178 20.00 9.98 0.82
CA VAL A 178 19.07 9.28 -0.07
C VAL A 178 19.52 9.42 -1.51
N GLY A 179 19.32 8.36 -2.31
CA GLY A 179 19.71 8.37 -3.71
C GLY A 179 21.21 8.09 -3.96
N GLU A 180 21.99 7.85 -2.90
CA GLU A 180 23.40 7.45 -3.04
C GLU A 180 23.51 5.95 -3.34
N GLY A 181 24.56 5.60 -4.13
CA GLY A 181 24.85 4.22 -4.52
C GLY A 181 24.12 3.75 -5.77
N ALA A 182 24.08 2.44 -5.97
CA ALA A 182 23.41 1.79 -7.07
C ALA A 182 22.58 0.61 -6.54
N ALA A 183 21.41 0.38 -7.12
CA ALA A 183 20.60 -0.79 -6.86
C ALA A 183 20.52 -1.64 -8.14
N ALA A 184 20.76 -2.94 -8.01
CA ALA A 184 20.58 -3.88 -9.09
C ALA A 184 19.12 -4.37 -9.15
N PRO A 185 18.56 -4.64 -10.35
CA PRO A 185 17.25 -5.27 -10.44
C PRO A 185 17.18 -6.58 -9.66
N GLY A 186 16.18 -6.71 -8.79
CA GLY A 186 15.98 -7.90 -7.97
C GLY A 186 16.85 -8.01 -6.71
N ALA A 187 17.72 -7.05 -6.42
CA ALA A 187 18.43 -6.99 -5.14
C ALA A 187 17.43 -6.78 -3.99
N ASP A 188 17.76 -7.34 -2.82
CA ASP A 188 16.96 -7.11 -1.61
C ASP A 188 17.04 -5.63 -1.20
N PRO A 189 15.94 -4.87 -1.22
CA PRO A 189 15.96 -3.47 -0.84
C PRO A 189 16.36 -3.25 0.62
N LEU A 190 16.22 -4.27 1.48
CA LEU A 190 16.57 -4.19 2.90
C LEU A 190 18.08 -4.21 3.15
N GLU A 191 18.90 -4.60 2.17
CA GLU A 191 20.36 -4.48 2.26
C GLU A 191 20.79 -3.00 2.26
N THR A 192 20.07 -2.17 1.52
CA THR A 192 20.34 -0.72 1.41
C THR A 192 19.49 0.09 2.37
N LEU A 193 18.19 -0.23 2.46
CA LEU A 193 17.21 0.51 3.25
C LEU A 193 16.87 -0.29 4.52
N ASN A 194 17.65 -0.11 5.56
CA ASN A 194 17.51 -0.90 6.78
C ASN A 194 17.37 -0.07 8.06
N TRP A 195 17.16 1.24 7.95
CA TRP A 195 16.90 2.13 9.08
C TRP A 195 15.48 2.70 9.01
N PHE A 196 14.87 2.93 10.18
CA PHE A 196 13.54 3.52 10.30
C PHE A 196 13.39 4.34 11.58
N ASP A 197 12.38 5.21 11.62
CA ASP A 197 11.98 5.94 12.83
C ASP A 197 10.98 5.07 13.64
N PRO A 198 11.28 4.70 14.91
CA PRO A 198 10.34 3.94 15.73
C PRO A 198 9.11 4.75 16.17
N GLY A 199 9.12 6.06 16.00
CA GLY A 199 8.04 6.98 16.35
C GLY A 199 8.53 8.42 16.55
N PRO A 200 7.66 9.29 17.05
CA PRO A 200 6.26 9.02 17.43
C PRO A 200 5.31 8.92 16.23
N TYR A 201 4.24 8.11 16.40
CA TYR A 201 3.13 8.04 15.44
C TYR A 201 1.84 8.47 16.14
N ARG A 202 1.07 9.32 15.47
CA ARG A 202 -0.25 9.78 15.93
C ARG A 202 -1.33 9.16 15.08
N ALA A 203 -2.35 8.59 15.71
CA ALA A 203 -3.49 8.00 15.03
C ALA A 203 -4.77 8.74 15.40
N LEU A 204 -5.51 9.20 14.39
CA LEU A 204 -6.80 9.87 14.55
C LEU A 204 -7.86 9.15 13.73
N ARG A 205 -8.95 8.70 14.38
CA ARG A 205 -10.09 8.11 13.68
C ARG A 205 -10.99 9.19 13.11
N GLN A 206 -11.19 9.13 11.79
CA GLN A 206 -11.94 10.14 11.05
C GLN A 206 -13.41 9.73 10.88
N ARG A 207 -14.34 10.66 11.12
CA ARG A 207 -15.77 10.48 10.83
C ARG A 207 -16.14 11.15 9.50
N PRO A 208 -17.12 10.62 8.76
CA PRO A 208 -17.96 9.45 9.04
C PRO A 208 -17.39 8.12 8.53
N MET A 209 -16.21 8.14 7.88
CA MET A 209 -15.61 6.99 7.21
C MET A 209 -15.04 5.93 8.17
N GLN A 210 -14.80 6.28 9.44
CA GLN A 210 -14.17 5.43 10.46
C GLN A 210 -12.75 4.95 10.09
N ASN A 211 -12.10 5.55 9.08
CA ASN A 211 -10.71 5.26 8.77
C ASN A 211 -9.78 5.95 9.77
N LEU A 212 -8.60 5.38 9.95
CA LEU A 212 -7.52 6.06 10.66
C LEU A 212 -6.84 7.05 9.73
N TRP A 213 -6.26 8.06 10.37
CA TRP A 213 -5.28 8.95 9.79
C TRP A 213 -4.05 8.86 10.68
N VAL A 214 -3.01 8.16 10.20
CA VAL A 214 -1.79 7.93 10.98
C VAL A 214 -0.68 8.78 10.39
N GLN A 215 -0.01 9.57 11.23
CA GLN A 215 1.09 10.46 10.82
C GLN A 215 2.25 10.33 11.79
N GLY A 216 3.46 10.63 11.34
CA GLY A 216 4.70 10.53 12.12
C GLY A 216 5.87 10.02 11.29
N GLY A 217 6.89 9.54 11.99
CA GLY A 217 8.08 8.95 11.38
C GLY A 217 8.92 9.95 10.58
N VAL A 218 9.81 9.41 9.77
CA VAL A 218 10.83 10.18 9.05
C VAL A 218 10.26 11.23 8.11
N ARG A 219 9.15 10.92 7.40
CA ARG A 219 8.56 11.90 6.49
C ARG A 219 8.10 13.16 7.21
N GLU A 220 7.44 12.99 8.34
CA GLU A 220 7.00 14.14 9.14
C GLU A 220 8.18 14.90 9.71
N ARG A 221 9.14 14.17 10.30
CA ARG A 221 10.32 14.76 10.94
C ARG A 221 11.17 15.60 9.97
N VAL A 222 11.42 15.09 8.78
CA VAL A 222 12.36 15.70 7.83
C VAL A 222 11.65 16.67 6.87
N PHE A 223 10.52 16.24 6.29
CA PHE A 223 9.90 17.00 5.19
C PHE A 223 8.75 17.90 5.63
N PHE A 224 8.15 17.66 6.82
CA PHE A 224 7.01 18.44 7.31
C PHE A 224 7.19 18.97 8.75
N PRO A 225 8.43 19.35 9.20
CA PRO A 225 8.67 19.71 10.61
C PRO A 225 7.84 20.92 11.06
N ARG A 226 7.62 21.88 10.16
CA ARG A 226 6.83 23.10 10.45
C ARG A 226 5.32 22.90 10.29
N ARG A 227 4.89 21.86 9.60
CA ARG A 227 3.49 21.58 9.28
C ARG A 227 3.19 20.05 9.34
N PRO A 228 3.35 19.40 10.52
CA PRO A 228 3.26 17.96 10.66
C PRO A 228 1.90 17.38 10.20
N ARG A 229 0.81 18.17 10.33
CA ARG A 229 -0.52 17.77 9.84
C ARG A 229 -0.63 17.66 8.31
N ARG A 230 0.36 18.15 7.55
CA ARG A 230 0.43 18.00 6.09
C ARG A 230 1.19 16.75 5.65
N SER A 231 1.86 16.05 6.57
CA SER A 231 2.51 14.79 6.24
C SER A 231 1.49 13.77 5.71
N PRO A 232 1.86 12.93 4.73
CA PRO A 232 0.99 11.88 4.22
C PRO A 232 0.55 10.93 5.32
N THR A 233 -0.66 10.36 5.17
CA THR A 233 -1.11 9.31 6.10
C THR A 233 -0.40 8.00 5.85
N LEU A 234 -0.10 7.27 6.91
CA LEU A 234 0.69 6.04 6.91
C LEU A 234 -0.15 4.77 7.17
N ASN A 235 -1.47 4.91 7.41
CA ASN A 235 -2.32 3.73 7.56
C ASN A 235 -2.70 3.14 6.21
N LYS A 236 -2.71 1.81 6.10
CA LYS A 236 -3.23 1.09 4.94
C LYS A 236 -4.09 -0.11 5.37
N LEU A 237 -4.95 -0.59 4.47
CA LEU A 237 -5.67 -1.85 4.56
C LEU A 237 -5.25 -2.71 3.36
N PRO A 238 -4.02 -3.23 3.38
CA PRO A 238 -3.43 -3.84 2.19
C PRO A 238 -4.01 -5.21 1.86
N LEU A 239 -4.45 -5.98 2.85
CA LEU A 239 -4.95 -7.35 2.69
C LEU A 239 -6.41 -7.42 3.11
N ILE A 240 -7.28 -7.90 2.20
CA ILE A 240 -8.72 -7.91 2.42
C ILE A 240 -9.40 -9.08 1.69
N ARG A 241 -10.35 -9.76 2.34
CA ARG A 241 -11.21 -10.76 1.68
C ARG A 241 -12.26 -10.05 0.84
N TRP A 242 -11.97 -9.88 -0.45
CA TRP A 242 -12.67 -8.93 -1.29
C TRP A 242 -14.14 -9.29 -1.54
N ASN A 243 -14.97 -8.27 -1.50
CA ASN A 243 -16.35 -8.33 -1.98
C ASN A 243 -16.55 -7.30 -3.11
N ARG A 244 -17.09 -7.74 -4.26
CA ARG A 244 -17.33 -6.89 -5.43
C ARG A 244 -18.23 -5.67 -5.18
N ARG A 245 -18.89 -5.58 -4.00
CA ARG A 245 -19.70 -4.44 -3.58
C ARG A 245 -18.92 -3.42 -2.76
N TRP A 246 -17.65 -3.68 -2.44
CA TRP A 246 -16.80 -2.78 -1.69
C TRP A 246 -16.04 -1.84 -2.62
N ALA A 247 -15.61 -0.70 -2.10
CA ALA A 247 -14.87 0.26 -2.89
C ALA A 247 -13.84 0.98 -2.02
N PHE A 248 -12.59 0.97 -2.44
CA PHE A 248 -11.57 1.85 -1.88
C PHE A 248 -11.88 3.31 -2.21
N VAL A 249 -11.60 4.21 -1.26
CA VAL A 249 -11.92 5.64 -1.38
C VAL A 249 -10.70 6.48 -1.64
N ASN A 250 -9.62 6.25 -0.90
CA ASN A 250 -8.36 6.97 -1.01
C ASN A 250 -7.23 5.94 -0.96
N SER A 251 -6.81 5.44 -2.11
CA SER A 251 -5.98 4.24 -2.20
C SER A 251 -6.49 3.16 -1.22
N CYS A 252 -5.66 2.32 -0.66
CA CYS A 252 -6.04 1.41 0.40
C CYS A 252 -6.02 2.04 1.82
N HIS A 253 -5.95 3.39 1.92
CA HIS A 253 -6.05 4.10 3.21
C HIS A 253 -7.48 4.11 3.79
N SER A 254 -8.49 3.93 2.95
CA SER A 254 -9.88 3.88 3.39
C SER A 254 -10.78 3.15 2.40
N ILE A 255 -11.80 2.45 2.94
CA ILE A 255 -12.71 1.61 2.17
C ILE A 255 -14.17 1.85 2.59
N LEU A 256 -15.10 1.53 1.70
CA LEU A 256 -16.54 1.47 1.95
C LEU A 256 -17.07 0.04 1.76
N PRO A 257 -17.91 -0.44 2.68
CA PRO A 257 -18.58 0.26 3.80
C PRO A 257 -17.61 0.59 4.96
N PRO A 258 -17.93 1.63 5.79
CA PRO A 258 -17.00 2.21 6.78
C PRO A 258 -16.50 1.25 7.85
N GLN A 259 -17.31 0.26 8.25
CA GLN A 259 -16.95 -0.70 9.29
C GLN A 259 -15.68 -1.51 8.97
N LEU A 260 -15.32 -1.65 7.71
CA LEU A 260 -14.09 -2.34 7.31
C LEU A 260 -12.83 -1.59 7.77
N ASN A 261 -12.92 -0.27 7.93
CA ASN A 261 -11.81 0.54 8.41
C ASN A 261 -11.52 0.31 9.91
N LEU A 262 -12.43 -0.33 10.64
CA LEU A 262 -12.23 -0.68 12.04
C LEU A 262 -11.29 -1.87 12.23
N ALA A 263 -10.94 -2.58 11.16
CA ALA A 263 -9.97 -3.67 11.20
C ALA A 263 -8.55 -3.21 11.60
N TYR A 264 -8.31 -1.90 11.64
CA TYR A 264 -7.02 -1.34 12.06
C TYR A 264 -7.22 -0.28 13.15
N SER A 265 -6.52 -0.46 14.25
CA SER A 265 -6.54 0.46 15.41
C SER A 265 -5.29 1.35 15.52
N GLY A 266 -4.33 1.21 14.61
CA GLY A 266 -3.09 2.01 14.58
C GLY A 266 -1.96 1.42 15.44
N PRO A 267 -0.79 2.08 15.43
CA PRO A 267 0.30 1.73 16.34
C PRO A 267 -0.16 1.75 17.79
N GLY A 268 0.29 0.78 18.59
CA GLY A 268 -0.17 0.56 19.97
C GLY A 268 -1.57 -0.05 20.09
N GLY A 269 -2.24 -0.35 18.97
CA GLY A 269 -3.54 -1.01 18.97
C GLY A 269 -3.44 -2.51 19.24
N ILE A 270 -4.57 -3.11 19.63
CA ILE A 270 -4.66 -4.54 20.00
C ILE A 270 -5.15 -5.42 18.85
N GLU A 271 -5.77 -4.83 17.81
CA GLU A 271 -6.25 -5.59 16.67
C GLU A 271 -5.06 -6.13 15.86
N PRO A 272 -5.18 -7.36 15.29
CA PRO A 272 -4.13 -7.90 14.47
C PRO A 272 -3.79 -6.96 13.33
N SER A 273 -2.51 -6.70 13.16
CA SER A 273 -2.03 -5.74 12.17
C SER A 273 -0.65 -6.12 11.66
N GLY A 274 -0.30 -5.56 10.51
CA GLY A 274 1.03 -5.65 9.93
C GLY A 274 1.72 -4.31 9.84
N VAL A 275 2.90 -4.34 9.24
CA VAL A 275 3.67 -3.18 8.79
C VAL A 275 3.96 -3.37 7.31
N LEU A 276 3.80 -2.33 6.50
CA LEU A 276 4.33 -2.25 5.14
C LEU A 276 5.67 -1.54 5.21
N LEU A 277 6.76 -2.29 5.03
CA LEU A 277 8.08 -1.69 4.85
C LEU A 277 8.07 -0.97 3.50
N HIS A 278 8.21 0.34 3.54
CA HIS A 278 8.14 1.19 2.36
C HIS A 278 9.54 1.55 1.89
N THR A 279 9.95 0.96 0.78
CA THR A 279 11.31 1.03 0.22
C THR A 279 11.47 2.13 -0.82
N LYS A 280 10.81 3.26 -0.59
CA LYS A 280 10.79 4.40 -1.51
C LYS A 280 12.18 5.00 -1.78
N PHE A 281 13.05 5.02 -0.77
CA PHE A 281 14.32 5.76 -0.79
C PHE A 281 15.49 4.97 -1.36
N LEU A 282 15.24 4.02 -2.29
CA LEU A 282 16.29 3.38 -3.10
C LEU A 282 17.08 4.40 -3.93
N PRO A 283 18.26 4.06 -4.44
CA PRO A 283 19.11 4.98 -5.18
C PRO A 283 18.44 5.70 -6.36
N ASP A 284 17.40 5.14 -6.97
CA ASP A 284 16.63 5.75 -8.05
C ASP A 284 15.63 6.84 -7.59
N VAL A 285 15.52 7.11 -6.28
CA VAL A 285 14.50 8.02 -5.72
C VAL A 285 14.57 9.44 -6.29
N THR A 286 15.75 9.95 -6.56
CA THR A 286 15.93 11.30 -7.12
C THR A 286 15.45 11.38 -8.57
N ALA A 287 15.77 10.39 -9.39
CA ALA A 287 15.29 10.29 -10.77
C ALA A 287 13.76 10.14 -10.82
N ARG A 288 13.18 9.31 -9.94
CA ARG A 288 11.73 9.13 -9.81
C ARG A 288 11.04 10.41 -9.33
N ALA A 289 11.63 11.12 -8.37
CA ALA A 289 11.10 12.39 -7.90
C ALA A 289 11.04 13.43 -9.01
N ALA A 290 12.08 13.50 -9.87
CA ALA A 290 12.12 14.38 -11.04
C ALA A 290 11.04 14.00 -12.08
N GLU A 291 10.86 12.70 -12.37
CA GLU A 291 9.80 12.22 -13.27
C GLU A 291 8.40 12.56 -12.72
N ASP A 292 8.14 12.30 -11.44
CA ASP A 292 6.86 12.59 -10.77
C ASP A 292 6.55 14.11 -10.79
N GLN A 293 7.58 14.96 -10.56
CA GLN A 293 7.44 16.41 -10.62
C GLN A 293 7.12 16.88 -12.04
N ALA A 294 7.79 16.35 -13.05
CA ALA A 294 7.54 16.67 -14.45
C ALA A 294 6.13 16.26 -14.91
N ARG A 295 5.66 15.10 -14.48
CA ARG A 295 4.35 14.57 -14.84
C ARG A 295 3.18 15.17 -14.06
N GLN A 296 3.40 15.70 -12.88
CA GLN A 296 2.37 16.26 -11.97
C GLN A 296 1.16 15.32 -11.72
N GLN A 297 1.39 14.01 -11.70
CA GLN A 297 0.31 13.00 -11.58
C GLN A 297 0.24 12.30 -10.22
N HIS A 298 1.21 12.52 -9.33
CA HIS A 298 1.33 11.73 -8.10
C HIS A 298 0.51 12.27 -6.90
N PHE A 299 0.19 13.57 -6.86
CA PHE A 299 -0.59 14.18 -5.76
C PHE A 299 -1.82 14.93 -6.27
N ASN A 300 -2.86 15.00 -5.42
CA ASN A 300 -4.06 15.80 -5.70
C ASN A 300 -3.73 17.31 -5.84
N ASP A 301 -2.77 17.80 -5.04
CA ASP A 301 -2.27 19.17 -5.06
C ASP A 301 -0.74 19.17 -5.25
N PRO A 302 -0.24 19.09 -6.49
CA PRO A 302 1.21 19.01 -6.78
C PRO A 302 1.99 20.20 -6.23
N GLN A 303 1.39 21.41 -6.21
CA GLN A 303 2.07 22.61 -5.73
C GLN A 303 2.36 22.57 -4.22
N SER A 304 1.46 21.96 -3.43
CA SER A 304 1.68 21.81 -1.98
C SER A 304 2.78 20.80 -1.64
N PHE A 305 3.19 19.96 -2.61
CA PHE A 305 4.23 18.94 -2.46
C PHE A 305 5.51 19.24 -3.27
N SER A 306 5.60 20.38 -3.96
CA SER A 306 6.83 20.76 -4.68
C SER A 306 8.03 20.76 -3.72
N GLY A 307 7.92 21.42 -2.56
CA GLY A 307 8.99 21.43 -1.57
C GLY A 307 9.39 20.06 -1.02
N TYR A 308 8.53 19.06 -1.09
CA TYR A 308 8.89 17.67 -0.75
C TYR A 308 9.80 17.04 -1.82
N TYR A 309 9.49 17.25 -3.10
CA TYR A 309 10.34 16.75 -4.19
C TYR A 309 11.67 17.50 -4.27
N ASP A 310 11.64 18.83 -4.07
CA ASP A 310 12.85 19.64 -4.03
C ASP A 310 13.78 19.16 -2.90
N ALA A 311 13.23 18.88 -1.72
CA ALA A 311 14.00 18.35 -0.59
C ALA A 311 14.55 16.93 -0.85
N ILE A 312 13.88 16.08 -1.63
CA ILE A 312 14.43 14.78 -2.06
C ILE A 312 15.60 14.97 -3.04
N ALA A 313 15.47 15.94 -3.96
CA ALA A 313 16.52 16.25 -4.93
C ALA A 313 17.83 16.73 -4.26
N GLU A 314 17.74 17.33 -3.08
CA GLU A 314 18.89 17.72 -2.24
C GLU A 314 19.58 16.51 -1.55
N GLN A 315 19.09 15.30 -1.75
CA GLN A 315 19.64 14.06 -1.19
C GLN A 315 19.86 14.12 0.34
N PRO A 316 18.81 14.40 1.13
CA PRO A 316 18.98 14.60 2.57
C PRO A 316 19.42 13.30 3.26
N VAL A 317 20.16 13.43 4.36
CA VAL A 317 20.39 12.34 5.30
C VAL A 317 19.15 12.21 6.18
N LEU A 318 18.48 11.06 6.09
CA LEU A 318 17.27 10.78 6.89
C LEU A 318 17.60 10.14 8.23
N TRP A 319 18.76 9.54 8.34
CA TRP A 319 19.25 8.92 9.57
C TRP A 319 19.46 9.94 10.69
N SER A 320 19.19 9.53 11.91
CA SER A 320 19.47 10.28 13.15
C SER A 320 19.81 9.30 14.27
N ASP A 321 20.26 9.81 15.39
CA ASP A 321 20.57 9.06 16.63
C ASP A 321 19.36 8.29 17.21
N LYS A 322 18.14 8.65 16.78
CA LYS A 322 16.88 7.99 17.16
C LYS A 322 16.44 6.92 16.18
N SER A 323 17.13 6.78 15.05
CA SER A 323 16.82 5.76 14.04
C SER A 323 17.19 4.37 14.57
N LEU A 324 16.35 3.38 14.28
CA LEU A 324 16.63 1.99 14.61
C LEU A 324 16.90 1.20 13.33
N ARG A 325 17.82 0.23 13.42
CA ARG A 325 18.02 -0.74 12.34
C ARG A 325 16.92 -1.77 12.38
N TYR A 326 16.40 -2.14 11.20
CA TYR A 326 15.35 -3.14 11.07
C TYR A 326 15.91 -4.56 11.30
N GLU A 327 15.30 -5.31 12.22
CA GLU A 327 15.71 -6.65 12.65
C GLU A 327 14.59 -7.71 12.49
N GLY A 328 13.44 -7.33 11.95
CA GLY A 328 12.35 -8.24 11.70
C GLY A 328 11.08 -7.93 12.48
N TRP A 329 10.07 -8.80 12.28
CA TRP A 329 8.73 -8.58 12.81
C TRP A 329 8.64 -8.52 14.34
N ARG A 330 9.52 -9.27 15.06
CA ARG A 330 9.52 -9.29 16.54
C ARG A 330 9.88 -7.94 17.12
N GLN A 331 10.85 -7.25 16.51
CA GLN A 331 11.21 -5.88 16.89
C GLN A 331 10.01 -4.93 16.68
N LEU A 332 9.35 -5.00 15.52
CA LEU A 332 8.19 -4.15 15.22
C LEU A 332 7.03 -4.40 16.19
N ALA A 333 6.80 -5.65 16.57
CA ALA A 333 5.79 -6.01 17.56
C ALA A 333 6.17 -5.50 18.96
N GLY A 334 7.43 -5.65 19.36
CA GLY A 334 7.94 -5.13 20.64
C GLY A 334 7.86 -3.62 20.76
N LEU A 335 8.01 -2.89 19.66
CA LEU A 335 7.84 -1.44 19.58
C LEU A 335 6.35 -1.01 19.49
N GLY A 336 5.41 -1.94 19.41
CA GLY A 336 3.99 -1.65 19.26
C GLY A 336 3.60 -1.11 17.89
N LEU A 337 4.45 -1.27 16.86
CA LEU A 337 4.16 -0.83 15.49
C LEU A 337 3.21 -1.79 14.78
N MET A 338 3.12 -3.04 15.25
CA MET A 338 2.11 -4.01 14.86
C MET A 338 1.68 -4.86 16.05
N SER A 339 0.58 -5.60 15.90
CA SER A 339 0.02 -6.50 16.90
C SER A 339 -0.30 -7.87 16.31
N SER A 340 -0.01 -8.95 17.06
CA SER A 340 -0.44 -10.29 16.67
C SER A 340 -1.96 -10.49 16.84
N GLY A 341 -2.63 -9.71 17.68
CA GLY A 341 -4.04 -9.88 17.99
C GLY A 341 -4.36 -11.26 18.58
N GLY A 342 -3.33 -11.96 19.11
CA GLY A 342 -3.48 -13.32 19.66
C GLY A 342 -3.30 -14.44 18.63
N TRP A 343 -2.64 -14.20 17.51
CA TRP A 343 -2.27 -15.19 16.48
C TRP A 343 -0.92 -15.85 16.69
#